data_8ede3783b74ca2e2729d609501d64a95
#
_entry.id   8ede3783b74ca2e2729d609501d64a95
#
_cell.length_a   1.000
_cell.length_b   1.000
_cell.length_c   1.000
_cell.angle_alpha   90.00
_cell.angle_beta   90.00
_cell.angle_gamma   90.00
#
_symmetry.space_group_name_H-M   'P 1'
#
loop_
_entity.id
_entity.type
_entity.pdbx_description
1 polymer ?
#
loop_
_entity_poly.entity_id
_entity_poly.type
_entity_poly.pdbx_seq_one_letter_code
_entity_poly.pdbx_strand_id
1 'polypeptide(L)'
;MNNKCFLFNQRDIDSYQPISKIDEGSYGIVYKAIDKETNEVVAIKKIKLQQGNESLYDFPITSIREINIVFTLCHPNILKFKQIAYGNKYNKIYTVMEYLDFELKNLLIVQKHSFSSFNIKSIIYQLLCAVSYLHHNWVIHRDIKPSNILISKEGVVKLGDFGLARQFSSPLGKYSPLVVTLWYRAPELLFWMNRYGSKIDIWSIGCILGELVLNRPLFQGESEIDQINKIFNVLGNLSENEWNSVKARTTNANIGRIVFNKYERKIDDMFKNNDRIDNKGVDLLKKMLEMDEEKRISAEKALEHEWFKEEGDDYDKKLRIIDMEEINRTCNAK
;
A
#
# COMPACT_ATOMS: atom_id res chain seq x y z
N MET A 1 18.83 9.18 27.15
CA MET A 1 18.69 8.03 26.24
C MET A 1 18.11 6.87 27.03
N ASN A 2 16.80 6.71 27.07
CA ASN A 2 16.15 5.60 27.77
C ASN A 2 15.94 4.48 26.76
N ASN A 3 16.84 3.50 26.78
CA ASN A 3 16.61 2.19 26.15
C ASN A 3 15.45 1.49 26.87
N LYS A 4 14.22 1.78 26.48
CA LYS A 4 13.12 0.87 26.74
C LYS A 4 13.28 -0.31 25.77
N CYS A 5 14.00 -1.32 26.21
CA CYS A 5 13.90 -2.66 25.67
C CYS A 5 12.42 -3.03 25.76
N PHE A 6 11.71 -3.07 24.65
CA PHE A 6 10.32 -3.53 24.61
C PHE A 6 10.37 -5.04 24.90
N LEU A 7 10.28 -5.38 26.18
CA LEU A 7 9.87 -6.71 26.59
C LEU A 7 8.44 -6.85 26.06
N PHE A 8 8.30 -7.60 24.96
CA PHE A 8 7.00 -7.98 24.42
C PHE A 8 6.21 -8.62 25.56
N ASN A 9 5.10 -8.03 25.95
CA ASN A 9 4.11 -8.71 26.77
C ASN A 9 3.61 -9.89 25.95
N GLN A 10 4.18 -11.05 26.22
CA GLN A 10 3.83 -12.30 25.55
C GLN A 10 2.53 -12.79 26.15
N ARG A 11 1.47 -12.88 25.34
CA ARG A 11 0.18 -13.41 25.77
C ARG A 11 -0.13 -14.70 25.05
N ASP A 12 -0.84 -15.58 25.74
CA ASP A 12 -1.37 -16.79 25.12
C ASP A 12 -2.49 -16.42 24.15
N ILE A 13 -2.59 -17.14 23.02
CA ILE A 13 -3.66 -16.98 22.04
C ILE A 13 -5.04 -17.26 22.66
N ASP A 14 -5.08 -18.09 23.70
CA ASP A 14 -6.32 -18.39 24.43
C ASP A 14 -6.88 -17.19 25.22
N SER A 15 -6.10 -16.11 25.37
CA SER A 15 -6.58 -14.82 25.86
C SER A 15 -7.53 -14.10 24.89
N TYR A 16 -7.66 -14.60 23.68
CA TYR A 16 -8.53 -14.05 22.63
C TYR A 16 -9.63 -15.02 22.27
N GLN A 17 -10.85 -14.49 22.14
CA GLN A 17 -12.00 -15.27 21.69
C GLN A 17 -12.20 -15.01 20.18
N PRO A 18 -11.99 -16.00 19.30
CA PRO A 18 -12.22 -15.82 17.88
C PRO A 18 -13.72 -15.65 17.60
N ILE A 19 -14.05 -14.69 16.72
CA ILE A 19 -15.42 -14.42 16.25
C ILE A 19 -15.61 -15.02 14.86
N SER A 20 -14.73 -14.63 13.91
CA SER A 20 -14.83 -15.04 12.51
C SER A 20 -13.47 -14.98 11.83
N LYS A 21 -13.35 -15.72 10.74
CA LYS A 21 -12.24 -15.58 9.81
C LYS A 21 -12.51 -14.39 8.90
N ILE A 22 -11.53 -13.49 8.77
CA ILE A 22 -11.63 -12.29 7.91
C ILE A 22 -11.06 -12.60 6.53
N ASP A 23 -9.84 -13.14 6.48
CA ASP A 23 -9.10 -13.38 5.23
C ASP A 23 -8.19 -14.60 5.33
N GLU A 24 -7.89 -15.21 4.18
CA GLU A 24 -6.86 -16.25 4.04
C GLU A 24 -6.06 -16.00 2.77
N GLY A 25 -4.83 -15.52 2.96
CA GLY A 25 -3.93 -15.20 1.87
C GLY A 25 -2.59 -15.95 1.94
N SER A 26 -1.67 -15.56 1.04
CA SER A 26 -0.31 -16.10 0.97
C SER A 26 0.48 -15.90 2.27
N TYR A 27 0.20 -14.83 3.00
CA TYR A 27 0.93 -14.42 4.21
C TYR A 27 0.34 -14.98 5.52
N GLY A 28 -0.82 -15.61 5.49
CA GLY A 28 -1.45 -16.17 6.68
C GLY A 28 -2.96 -16.12 6.66
N ILE A 29 -3.55 -16.49 7.80
CA ILE A 29 -4.98 -16.41 8.04
C ILE A 29 -5.20 -15.28 9.05
N VAL A 30 -6.18 -14.42 8.78
CA VAL A 30 -6.57 -13.32 9.66
C VAL A 30 -7.92 -13.62 10.28
N TYR A 31 -8.00 -13.48 11.61
CA TYR A 31 -9.22 -13.68 12.39
C TYR A 31 -9.66 -12.38 13.05
N LYS A 32 -10.97 -12.16 13.11
CA LYS A 32 -11.59 -11.21 14.03
C LYS A 32 -11.77 -11.89 15.37
N ALA A 33 -11.35 -11.24 16.45
CA ALA A 33 -11.43 -11.79 17.80
C ALA A 33 -11.74 -10.70 18.83
N ILE A 34 -12.17 -11.12 20.03
CA ILE A 34 -12.29 -10.25 21.20
C ILE A 34 -11.14 -10.55 22.14
N ASP A 35 -10.44 -9.52 22.57
CA ASP A 35 -9.50 -9.59 23.69
C ASP A 35 -10.30 -9.74 25.00
N LYS A 36 -10.16 -10.89 25.68
CA LYS A 36 -10.94 -11.21 26.89
C LYS A 36 -10.65 -10.30 28.09
N GLU A 37 -9.49 -9.62 28.10
CA GLU A 37 -9.12 -8.73 29.20
C GLU A 37 -9.66 -7.32 28.99
N THR A 38 -9.59 -6.81 27.73
CA THR A 38 -9.99 -5.43 27.44
C THR A 38 -11.38 -5.31 26.83
N ASN A 39 -12.00 -6.42 26.43
CA ASN A 39 -13.23 -6.48 25.61
C ASN A 39 -13.12 -5.76 24.25
N GLU A 40 -11.93 -5.41 23.81
CA GLU A 40 -11.72 -4.79 22.51
C GLU A 40 -11.79 -5.82 21.38
N VAL A 41 -12.36 -5.40 20.24
CA VAL A 41 -12.27 -6.17 18.99
C VAL A 41 -10.91 -5.98 18.38
N VAL A 42 -10.24 -7.07 18.04
CA VAL A 42 -8.90 -7.10 17.46
C VAL A 42 -8.86 -7.97 16.21
N ALA A 43 -7.88 -7.72 15.34
CA ALA A 43 -7.52 -8.61 14.24
C ALA A 43 -6.28 -9.42 14.64
N ILE A 44 -6.31 -10.72 14.36
CA ILE A 44 -5.22 -11.64 14.71
C ILE A 44 -4.75 -12.33 13.44
N LYS A 45 -3.51 -12.07 13.02
CA LYS A 45 -2.89 -12.70 11.84
C LYS A 45 -1.99 -13.85 12.32
N LYS A 46 -2.32 -15.07 11.89
CA LYS A 46 -1.47 -16.23 12.10
C LYS A 46 -0.30 -16.18 11.13
N ILE A 47 0.92 -16.17 11.64
CA ILE A 47 2.13 -16.20 10.83
C ILE A 47 2.34 -17.63 10.28
N LYS A 48 2.46 -17.76 8.94
CA LYS A 48 2.84 -19.03 8.32
C LYS A 48 4.33 -19.25 8.50
N LEU A 49 4.71 -20.28 9.24
CA LEU A 49 6.09 -20.75 9.31
C LEU A 49 6.36 -21.58 8.06
N GLN A 50 7.50 -21.37 7.39
CA GLN A 50 7.89 -22.22 6.27
C GLN A 50 8.22 -23.62 6.81
N GLN A 51 7.56 -24.63 6.26
CA GLN A 51 7.93 -26.04 6.49
C GLN A 51 9.19 -26.34 5.66
N GLY A 52 10.35 -26.16 6.27
CA GLY A 52 11.63 -26.65 5.74
C GLY A 52 12.18 -27.68 6.72
N ASN A 53 12.66 -28.80 6.19
CA ASN A 53 13.27 -29.96 6.86
C ASN A 53 13.61 -29.75 8.35
N GLU A 54 12.84 -30.40 9.22
CA GLU A 54 13.11 -30.88 10.61
C GLU A 54 14.10 -30.13 11.52
N SER A 55 14.56 -28.93 11.24
CA SER A 55 15.28 -28.12 12.22
C SER A 55 14.33 -27.15 12.93
N LEU A 56 14.33 -27.23 14.21
CA LEU A 56 13.30 -26.82 15.19
C LEU A 56 12.91 -25.34 15.22
N TYR A 57 13.49 -24.42 14.42
CA TYR A 57 13.31 -22.98 14.63
C TYR A 57 13.50 -22.09 13.37
N ASP A 58 13.09 -22.51 12.18
CA ASP A 58 13.16 -21.62 11.03
C ASP A 58 11.99 -20.62 11.03
N PHE A 59 12.16 -19.59 11.85
CA PHE A 59 11.32 -18.41 11.80
C PHE A 59 11.59 -17.68 10.47
N PRO A 60 10.59 -17.43 9.60
CA PRO A 60 10.84 -16.72 8.35
C PRO A 60 11.45 -15.36 8.67
N ILE A 61 12.64 -15.09 8.14
CA ILE A 61 13.34 -13.79 8.31
C ILE A 61 12.43 -12.63 7.90
N THR A 62 11.54 -12.87 6.94
CA THR A 62 10.52 -11.90 6.49
C THR A 62 9.55 -11.55 7.62
N SER A 63 9.08 -12.53 8.41
CA SER A 63 8.15 -12.30 9.51
C SER A 63 8.82 -11.56 10.68
N ILE A 64 10.09 -11.88 10.99
CA ILE A 64 10.85 -11.13 11.99
C ILE A 64 11.01 -9.67 11.58
N ARG A 65 11.31 -9.41 10.31
CA ARG A 65 11.45 -8.04 9.78
C ARG A 65 10.13 -7.29 9.81
N GLU A 66 9.04 -7.92 9.39
CA GLU A 66 7.69 -7.34 9.48
C GLU A 66 7.41 -6.90 10.92
N ILE A 67 7.60 -7.81 11.87
CA ILE A 67 7.39 -7.54 13.29
C ILE A 67 8.26 -6.37 13.75
N ASN A 68 9.56 -6.39 13.50
CA ASN A 68 10.47 -5.34 13.94
C ASN A 68 10.12 -3.97 13.36
N ILE A 69 9.81 -3.89 12.07
CA ILE A 69 9.42 -2.64 11.42
C ILE A 69 8.14 -2.10 12.05
N VAL A 70 7.11 -2.92 12.14
CA VAL A 70 5.78 -2.47 12.53
C VAL A 70 5.70 -2.04 13.98
N PHE A 71 6.43 -2.71 14.89
CA PHE A 71 6.46 -2.32 16.30
C PHE A 71 7.18 -0.98 16.56
N THR A 72 8.00 -0.52 15.64
CA THR A 72 8.66 0.79 15.75
C THR A 72 7.85 1.94 15.16
N LEU A 73 6.83 1.62 14.36
CA LEU A 73 6.03 2.63 13.67
C LEU A 73 4.82 3.05 14.51
N CYS A 74 4.62 4.37 14.65
CA CYS A 74 3.49 4.96 15.37
C CYS A 74 2.96 6.15 14.59
N HIS A 75 1.88 5.97 13.84
CA HIS A 75 1.26 7.03 13.04
C HIS A 75 -0.25 6.77 12.91
N PRO A 76 -1.12 7.79 12.91
CA PRO A 76 -2.58 7.61 12.82
C PRO A 76 -3.03 6.85 11.56
N ASN A 77 -2.31 7.01 10.45
CA ASN A 77 -2.63 6.35 9.18
C ASN A 77 -1.83 5.07 8.92
N ILE A 78 -1.24 4.49 9.96
CA ILE A 78 -0.60 3.16 9.91
C ILE A 78 -1.36 2.23 10.84
N LEU A 79 -1.62 1.00 10.38
CA LEU A 79 -2.27 -0.03 11.18
C LEU A 79 -1.47 -0.30 12.46
N LYS A 80 -2.11 -0.13 13.62
CA LYS A 80 -1.45 -0.28 14.91
C LYS A 80 -1.33 -1.75 15.28
N PHE A 81 -0.11 -2.19 15.48
CA PHE A 81 0.17 -3.48 16.13
C PHE A 81 0.10 -3.33 17.64
N LYS A 82 -0.57 -4.27 18.29
CA LYS A 82 -0.75 -4.26 19.73
C LYS A 82 0.28 -5.15 20.43
N GLN A 83 0.40 -6.40 20.00
CA GLN A 83 1.32 -7.38 20.61
C GLN A 83 1.48 -8.65 19.78
N ILE A 84 2.33 -9.56 20.27
CA ILE A 84 2.51 -10.91 19.76
C ILE A 84 1.80 -11.88 20.72
N ALA A 85 1.09 -12.86 20.16
CA ALA A 85 0.49 -13.96 20.91
C ALA A 85 1.08 -15.31 20.45
N TYR A 86 1.15 -16.26 21.37
CA TYR A 86 1.67 -17.61 21.14
C TYR A 86 0.55 -18.62 21.31
N GLY A 87 0.55 -19.65 20.47
CA GLY A 87 -0.32 -20.82 20.68
C GLY A 87 0.35 -21.86 21.58
N ASN A 88 -0.45 -22.79 22.07
CA ASN A 88 -0.06 -23.89 22.97
C ASN A 88 1.15 -24.73 22.52
N LYS A 89 1.54 -24.63 21.26
CA LYS A 89 2.81 -25.12 20.74
C LYS A 89 3.60 -23.89 20.29
N TYR A 90 4.77 -23.67 20.85
CA TYR A 90 5.68 -22.55 20.55
C TYR A 90 5.98 -22.31 19.06
N ASN A 91 5.50 -23.20 18.18
CA ASN A 91 5.58 -23.09 16.73
C ASN A 91 4.43 -22.30 16.08
N LYS A 92 3.47 -21.77 16.85
CA LYS A 92 2.36 -20.94 16.33
C LYS A 92 2.47 -19.55 16.90
N ILE A 93 2.76 -18.60 16.03
CA ILE A 93 2.89 -17.18 16.38
C ILE A 93 1.80 -16.40 15.67
N TYR A 94 1.28 -15.45 16.40
CA TYR A 94 0.22 -14.58 15.95
C TYR A 94 0.60 -13.13 16.22
N THR A 95 0.31 -12.24 15.26
CA THR A 95 0.36 -10.81 15.48
C THR A 95 -1.05 -10.30 15.78
N VAL A 96 -1.19 -9.55 16.87
CA VAL A 96 -2.44 -8.90 17.28
C VAL A 96 -2.39 -7.44 16.90
N MET A 97 -3.40 -6.98 16.18
CA MET A 97 -3.50 -5.62 15.66
C MET A 97 -4.89 -5.05 15.91
N GLU A 98 -5.05 -3.75 15.78
CA GLU A 98 -6.37 -3.13 15.81
C GLU A 98 -7.25 -3.71 14.69
N TYR A 99 -8.55 -3.80 14.95
CA TYR A 99 -9.54 -4.20 13.96
C TYR A 99 -10.12 -2.97 13.27
N LEU A 100 -10.26 -3.04 11.96
CA LEU A 100 -10.86 -2.00 11.14
C LEU A 100 -12.00 -2.60 10.31
N ASP A 101 -13.07 -1.83 10.15
CA ASP A 101 -14.35 -2.34 9.67
C ASP A 101 -14.41 -2.50 8.16
N PHE A 102 -13.66 -1.68 7.42
CA PHE A 102 -13.73 -1.65 5.97
C PHE A 102 -12.34 -1.85 5.34
N GLU A 103 -12.34 -2.60 4.25
CA GLU A 103 -11.20 -2.77 3.33
C GLU A 103 -11.53 -2.06 2.02
N LEU A 104 -10.62 -1.22 1.52
CA LEU A 104 -10.85 -0.41 0.31
C LEU A 104 -11.16 -1.30 -0.92
N LYS A 105 -10.47 -2.42 -1.08
CA LYS A 105 -10.75 -3.37 -2.16
C LYS A 105 -12.17 -3.92 -2.10
N ASN A 106 -12.66 -4.25 -0.90
CA ASN A 106 -14.02 -4.74 -0.71
C ASN A 106 -15.05 -3.66 -1.09
N LEU A 107 -14.83 -2.42 -0.68
CA LEU A 107 -15.67 -1.29 -1.06
C LEU A 107 -15.71 -1.11 -2.59
N LEU A 108 -14.57 -1.16 -3.27
CA LEU A 108 -14.49 -0.95 -4.72
C LEU A 108 -15.07 -2.11 -5.53
N ILE A 109 -14.70 -3.35 -5.20
CA ILE A 109 -14.99 -4.52 -6.04
C ILE A 109 -16.33 -5.17 -5.67
N VAL A 110 -16.55 -5.45 -4.37
CA VAL A 110 -17.73 -6.20 -3.91
C VAL A 110 -18.92 -5.25 -3.79
N GLN A 111 -18.71 -4.12 -3.15
CA GLN A 111 -19.77 -3.13 -2.93
C GLN A 111 -19.94 -2.17 -4.10
N LYS A 112 -18.99 -2.14 -5.05
CA LYS A 112 -18.98 -1.23 -6.21
C LYS A 112 -19.24 0.21 -5.79
N HIS A 113 -18.65 0.60 -4.65
CA HIS A 113 -18.81 1.93 -4.10
C HIS A 113 -18.09 2.95 -4.98
N SER A 114 -18.75 4.07 -5.27
CA SER A 114 -18.18 5.18 -6.01
C SER A 114 -17.95 6.36 -5.06
N PHE A 115 -16.69 6.64 -4.78
CA PHE A 115 -16.32 7.70 -3.85
C PHE A 115 -16.53 9.09 -4.44
N SER A 116 -16.99 10.03 -3.62
CA SER A 116 -17.02 11.46 -3.94
C SER A 116 -15.62 12.04 -4.11
N SER A 117 -15.54 13.22 -4.77
CA SER A 117 -14.27 13.95 -4.93
C SER A 117 -13.59 14.22 -3.58
N PHE A 118 -14.37 14.59 -2.54
CA PHE A 118 -13.86 14.84 -1.21
C PHE A 118 -13.26 13.56 -0.58
N ASN A 119 -13.98 12.45 -0.63
CA ASN A 119 -13.50 11.18 -0.07
C ASN A 119 -12.26 10.65 -0.80
N ILE A 120 -12.19 10.79 -2.14
CA ILE A 120 -10.99 10.46 -2.92
C ILE A 120 -9.80 11.30 -2.44
N LYS A 121 -9.98 12.61 -2.33
CA LYS A 121 -8.94 13.54 -1.86
C LYS A 121 -8.47 13.18 -0.45
N SER A 122 -9.40 12.89 0.46
CA SER A 122 -9.11 12.50 1.84
C SER A 122 -8.36 11.16 1.92
N ILE A 123 -8.77 10.14 1.16
CA ILE A 123 -8.07 8.84 1.12
C ILE A 123 -6.62 9.03 0.67
N ILE A 124 -6.40 9.75 -0.42
CA ILE A 124 -5.06 9.99 -0.98
C ILE A 124 -4.20 10.81 -0.03
N TYR A 125 -4.75 11.87 0.59
CA TYR A 125 -4.04 12.66 1.58
C TYR A 125 -3.56 11.82 2.75
N GLN A 126 -4.44 11.00 3.35
CA GLN A 126 -4.12 10.13 4.47
C GLN A 126 -3.07 9.05 4.11
N LEU A 127 -3.15 8.49 2.90
CA LEU A 127 -2.13 7.54 2.40
C LEU A 127 -0.77 8.22 2.22
N LEU A 128 -0.76 9.45 1.71
CA LEU A 128 0.48 10.22 1.58
C LEU A 128 1.08 10.57 2.94
N CYS A 129 0.26 10.88 3.96
CA CYS A 129 0.72 11.07 5.33
C CYS A 129 1.40 9.80 5.87
N ALA A 130 0.77 8.63 5.68
CA ALA A 130 1.35 7.35 6.09
C ALA A 130 2.69 7.09 5.40
N VAL A 131 2.73 7.25 4.07
CA VAL A 131 3.92 6.95 3.27
C VAL A 131 5.04 7.98 3.52
N SER A 132 4.71 9.26 3.70
CA SER A 132 5.68 10.27 4.11
C SER A 132 6.34 9.90 5.44
N TYR A 133 5.55 9.49 6.43
CA TYR A 133 6.08 9.02 7.71
C TYR A 133 6.98 7.78 7.56
N LEU A 134 6.58 6.80 6.72
CA LEU A 134 7.41 5.61 6.45
C LEU A 134 8.76 6.00 5.84
N HIS A 135 8.74 6.84 4.82
CA HIS A 135 9.94 7.25 4.09
C HIS A 135 10.90 8.06 4.98
N HIS A 136 10.38 8.91 5.88
CA HIS A 136 11.20 9.59 6.90
C HIS A 136 11.83 8.63 7.91
N ASN A 137 11.19 7.48 8.18
CA ASN A 137 11.73 6.41 9.02
C ASN A 137 12.53 5.36 8.22
N TRP A 138 12.95 5.69 7.00
CA TRP A 138 13.73 4.80 6.12
C TRP A 138 13.05 3.48 5.80
N VAL A 139 11.73 3.44 5.74
CA VAL A 139 10.93 2.26 5.40
C VAL A 139 10.24 2.46 4.06
N ILE A 140 10.34 1.47 3.17
CA ILE A 140 9.55 1.36 1.94
C ILE A 140 8.52 0.26 2.15
N HIS A 141 7.25 0.52 1.82
CA HIS A 141 6.17 -0.46 2.00
C HIS A 141 6.20 -1.56 0.94
N ARG A 142 6.32 -1.21 -0.33
CA ARG A 142 6.50 -2.08 -1.49
C ARG A 142 5.26 -2.89 -1.92
N ASP A 143 4.15 -2.83 -1.19
CA ASP A 143 2.91 -3.54 -1.51
C ASP A 143 1.66 -2.69 -1.25
N ILE A 144 1.69 -1.43 -1.67
CA ILE A 144 0.53 -0.54 -1.55
C ILE A 144 -0.49 -0.90 -2.62
N LYS A 145 -1.68 -1.34 -2.17
CA LYS A 145 -2.82 -1.76 -3.02
C LYS A 145 -4.11 -1.67 -2.22
N PRO A 146 -5.29 -1.66 -2.84
CA PRO A 146 -6.57 -1.49 -2.14
C PRO A 146 -6.85 -2.52 -1.04
N SER A 147 -6.34 -3.77 -1.14
CA SER A 147 -6.51 -4.77 -0.08
C SER A 147 -5.68 -4.50 1.18
N ASN A 148 -4.64 -3.66 1.08
CA ASN A 148 -3.80 -3.29 2.21
C ASN A 148 -4.18 -1.93 2.80
N ILE A 149 -5.29 -1.34 2.33
CA ILE A 149 -5.82 -0.07 2.80
C ILE A 149 -7.12 -0.34 3.55
N LEU A 150 -7.10 -0.04 4.83
CA LEU A 150 -8.19 -0.26 5.75
C LEU A 150 -8.78 1.08 6.19
N ILE A 151 -10.06 1.09 6.55
CA ILE A 151 -10.78 2.29 6.94
C ILE A 151 -11.54 1.99 8.23
N SER A 152 -11.40 2.88 9.21
CA SER A 152 -12.15 2.77 10.47
C SER A 152 -13.57 3.30 10.34
N LYS A 153 -14.42 3.00 11.31
CA LYS A 153 -15.79 3.57 11.41
C LYS A 153 -15.80 5.09 11.52
N GLU A 154 -14.73 5.67 12.05
CA GLU A 154 -14.55 7.10 12.20
C GLU A 154 -14.00 7.77 10.94
N GLY A 155 -13.78 7.02 9.85
CA GLY A 155 -13.27 7.55 8.58
C GLY A 155 -11.75 7.73 8.52
N VAL A 156 -10.99 7.09 9.41
CA VAL A 156 -9.52 7.13 9.37
C VAL A 156 -9.00 6.02 8.46
N VAL A 157 -8.23 6.40 7.46
CA VAL A 157 -7.54 5.48 6.54
C VAL A 157 -6.24 5.00 7.18
N LYS A 158 -6.00 3.69 7.14
CA LYS A 158 -4.79 3.08 7.68
C LYS A 158 -4.16 2.11 6.69
N LEU A 159 -2.86 2.28 6.48
CA LEU A 159 -2.05 1.37 5.67
C LEU A 159 -1.62 0.17 6.51
N GLY A 160 -1.88 -1.04 6.01
CA GLY A 160 -1.58 -2.31 6.66
C GLY A 160 -0.73 -3.23 5.80
N ASP A 161 -0.45 -4.42 6.29
CA ASP A 161 0.33 -5.51 5.68
C ASP A 161 1.76 -5.12 5.25
N PHE A 162 2.65 -5.12 6.23
CA PHE A 162 4.07 -4.79 6.07
C PHE A 162 4.95 -6.01 5.70
N GLY A 163 4.36 -7.12 5.29
CA GLY A 163 5.08 -8.37 4.97
C GLY A 163 6.17 -8.22 3.91
N LEU A 164 6.05 -7.25 3.02
CA LEU A 164 7.04 -6.92 2.00
C LEU A 164 7.87 -5.67 2.32
N ALA A 165 7.59 -4.98 3.42
CA ALA A 165 8.30 -3.77 3.80
C ALA A 165 9.80 -4.01 4.01
N ARG A 166 10.61 -3.00 3.71
CA ARG A 166 12.07 -3.03 3.91
C ARG A 166 12.57 -1.69 4.43
N GLN A 167 13.53 -1.78 5.34
CA GLN A 167 14.38 -0.62 5.60
C GLN A 167 15.32 -0.41 4.44
N PHE A 168 15.46 0.81 3.99
CA PHE A 168 16.41 1.20 2.96
C PHE A 168 17.53 2.04 3.58
N SER A 169 18.72 1.94 2.99
CA SER A 169 19.89 2.71 3.40
C SER A 169 20.52 3.36 2.17
N SER A 170 21.30 4.37 2.38
CA SER A 170 22.15 4.91 1.31
C SER A 170 23.55 4.27 1.41
N PRO A 171 24.06 3.61 0.35
CA PRO A 171 23.46 3.41 -0.97
C PRO A 171 22.34 2.35 -0.99
N LEU A 172 21.39 2.53 -1.89
CA LEU A 172 20.26 1.62 -2.09
C LEU A 172 20.74 0.18 -2.32
N GLY A 173 20.24 -0.75 -1.53
CA GLY A 173 20.56 -2.18 -1.65
C GLY A 173 19.91 -2.84 -2.88
N LYS A 174 20.44 -4.02 -3.27
CA LYS A 174 19.74 -4.89 -4.22
C LYS A 174 18.58 -5.59 -3.54
N TYR A 175 17.38 -5.45 -4.07
CA TYR A 175 16.18 -6.09 -3.54
C TYR A 175 15.71 -7.20 -4.49
N SER A 176 15.13 -8.27 -3.91
CA SER A 176 14.56 -9.36 -4.71
C SER A 176 13.31 -8.91 -5.47
N PRO A 177 13.06 -9.44 -6.69
CA PRO A 177 11.83 -9.19 -7.41
C PRO A 177 10.62 -9.65 -6.59
N LEU A 178 9.55 -8.85 -6.65
CA LEU A 178 8.34 -9.06 -5.86
C LEU A 178 7.38 -9.99 -6.58
N VAL A 179 6.84 -10.96 -5.86
CA VAL A 179 5.69 -11.77 -6.30
C VAL A 179 4.43 -11.11 -5.71
N VAL A 180 3.91 -10.07 -6.37
CA VAL A 180 2.76 -9.29 -5.88
C VAL A 180 1.90 -8.84 -7.05
N THR A 181 0.66 -8.44 -6.77
CA THR A 181 -0.29 -7.88 -7.74
C THR A 181 0.39 -6.85 -8.64
N LEU A 182 0.43 -7.12 -9.94
CA LEU A 182 1.16 -6.33 -10.95
C LEU A 182 0.61 -4.91 -11.12
N TRP A 183 -0.68 -4.73 -10.92
CA TRP A 183 -1.43 -3.54 -11.33
C TRP A 183 -0.96 -2.23 -10.68
N TYR A 184 -0.30 -2.31 -9.52
CA TYR A 184 0.21 -1.16 -8.74
C TYR A 184 1.73 -1.09 -8.74
N ARG A 185 2.40 -1.95 -9.53
CA ARG A 185 3.85 -2.05 -9.55
C ARG A 185 4.46 -0.96 -10.42
N ALA A 186 5.44 -0.26 -9.85
CA ALA A 186 6.16 0.82 -10.53
C ALA A 186 7.01 0.32 -11.71
N PRO A 187 7.23 1.14 -12.76
CA PRO A 187 7.98 0.75 -13.97
C PRO A 187 9.37 0.21 -13.67
N GLU A 188 10.10 0.82 -12.74
CA GLU A 188 11.45 0.38 -12.36
C GLU A 188 11.49 -1.05 -11.83
N LEU A 189 10.40 -1.51 -11.18
CA LEU A 189 10.27 -2.90 -10.75
C LEU A 189 9.92 -3.84 -11.91
N LEU A 190 9.07 -3.38 -12.84
CA LEU A 190 8.68 -4.13 -14.03
C LEU A 190 9.84 -4.25 -15.04
N PHE A 191 10.75 -3.29 -15.05
CA PHE A 191 11.95 -3.30 -15.85
C PHE A 191 13.14 -3.99 -15.17
N TRP A 192 12.92 -4.65 -14.01
CA TRP A 192 13.96 -5.34 -13.22
C TRP A 192 15.19 -4.45 -12.96
N MET A 193 14.96 -3.19 -12.57
CA MET A 193 16.07 -2.31 -12.26
C MET A 193 16.81 -2.79 -11.00
N ASN A 194 18.12 -2.69 -11.02
CA ASN A 194 19.01 -3.12 -9.93
C ASN A 194 18.78 -2.38 -8.62
N ARG A 195 18.39 -1.11 -8.72
CA ARG A 195 18.20 -0.20 -7.62
C ARG A 195 16.92 0.58 -7.83
N TYR A 196 16.16 0.70 -6.81
CA TYR A 196 14.95 1.52 -6.76
C TYR A 196 14.79 2.11 -5.36
N GLY A 197 14.10 3.23 -5.25
CA GLY A 197 13.91 3.98 -4.02
C GLY A 197 12.49 3.92 -3.49
N SER A 198 12.22 4.81 -2.54
CA SER A 198 10.92 4.92 -1.88
C SER A 198 9.78 5.38 -2.80
N LYS A 199 10.10 5.97 -3.96
CA LYS A 199 9.10 6.52 -4.89
C LYS A 199 8.26 5.44 -5.60
N ILE A 200 8.60 4.16 -5.47
CA ILE A 200 7.72 3.06 -5.91
C ILE A 200 6.38 3.07 -5.18
N ASP A 201 6.36 3.46 -3.89
CA ASP A 201 5.13 3.58 -3.11
C ASP A 201 4.24 4.72 -3.65
N ILE A 202 4.85 5.81 -4.12
CA ILE A 202 4.13 6.94 -4.73
C ILE A 202 3.46 6.55 -6.03
N TRP A 203 4.13 5.75 -6.86
CA TRP A 203 3.50 5.18 -8.05
C TRP A 203 2.25 4.37 -7.71
N SER A 204 2.34 3.51 -6.70
CA SER A 204 1.21 2.70 -6.26
C SER A 204 0.03 3.56 -5.78
N ILE A 205 0.29 4.65 -5.04
CA ILE A 205 -0.75 5.62 -4.64
C ILE A 205 -1.35 6.32 -5.88
N GLY A 206 -0.53 6.66 -6.88
CA GLY A 206 -1.01 7.21 -8.15
C GLY A 206 -1.96 6.24 -8.88
N CYS A 207 -1.64 4.95 -8.91
CA CYS A 207 -2.54 3.93 -9.47
C CYS A 207 -3.87 3.87 -8.71
N ILE A 208 -3.83 3.95 -7.38
CA ILE A 208 -5.04 3.95 -6.53
C ILE A 208 -5.86 5.21 -6.76
N LEU A 209 -5.24 6.38 -6.88
CA LEU A 209 -5.95 7.62 -7.23
C LEU A 209 -6.70 7.46 -8.55
N GLY A 210 -6.03 6.97 -9.60
CA GLY A 210 -6.67 6.70 -10.88
C GLY A 210 -7.83 5.70 -10.78
N GLU A 211 -7.66 4.64 -9.98
CA GLU A 211 -8.70 3.62 -9.75
C GLU A 211 -9.91 4.17 -9.00
N LEU A 212 -9.72 4.98 -7.95
CA LEU A 212 -10.80 5.62 -7.22
C LEU A 212 -11.62 6.55 -8.11
N VAL A 213 -10.97 7.31 -8.99
CA VAL A 213 -11.63 8.25 -9.93
C VAL A 213 -12.38 7.49 -11.02
N LEU A 214 -11.79 6.43 -11.58
CA LEU A 214 -12.37 5.69 -12.71
C LEU A 214 -13.26 4.51 -12.30
N ASN A 215 -13.32 4.15 -11.01
CA ASN A 215 -13.96 2.94 -10.47
C ASN A 215 -13.50 1.64 -11.15
N ARG A 216 -12.28 1.60 -11.61
CA ARG A 216 -11.63 0.42 -12.19
C ARG A 216 -10.11 0.57 -12.10
N PRO A 217 -9.36 -0.54 -12.00
CA PRO A 217 -7.91 -0.46 -12.00
C PRO A 217 -7.38 0.33 -13.20
N LEU A 218 -6.40 1.22 -12.95
CA LEU A 218 -5.83 2.06 -14.00
C LEU A 218 -5.01 1.24 -15.01
N PHE A 219 -4.22 0.30 -14.49
CA PHE A 219 -3.35 -0.58 -15.28
C PHE A 219 -3.59 -2.04 -14.90
N GLN A 220 -4.34 -2.78 -15.69
CA GLN A 220 -4.72 -4.17 -15.41
C GLN A 220 -4.01 -5.12 -16.36
N GLY A 221 -2.75 -5.44 -16.07
CA GLY A 221 -1.94 -6.40 -16.82
C GLY A 221 -2.03 -7.82 -16.25
N GLU A 222 -1.94 -8.80 -17.14
CA GLU A 222 -1.93 -10.23 -16.81
C GLU A 222 -0.50 -10.78 -16.64
N SER A 223 0.49 -10.11 -17.23
CA SER A 223 1.91 -10.40 -17.11
C SER A 223 2.70 -9.11 -16.97
N GLU A 224 3.99 -9.19 -16.59
CA GLU A 224 4.84 -8.01 -16.46
C GLU A 224 4.97 -7.22 -17.77
N ILE A 225 5.09 -7.92 -18.90
CA ILE A 225 5.14 -7.28 -20.22
C ILE A 225 3.80 -6.65 -20.57
N ASP A 226 2.69 -7.33 -20.29
CA ASP A 226 1.36 -6.77 -20.52
C ASP A 226 1.10 -5.56 -19.60
N GLN A 227 1.57 -5.62 -18.37
CA GLN A 227 1.48 -4.49 -17.45
C GLN A 227 2.23 -3.26 -18.01
N ILE A 228 3.42 -3.44 -18.56
CA ILE A 228 4.16 -2.35 -19.21
C ILE A 228 3.38 -1.80 -20.41
N ASN A 229 2.79 -2.67 -21.24
CA ASN A 229 1.93 -2.25 -22.36
C ASN A 229 0.70 -1.45 -21.88
N LYS A 230 0.05 -1.85 -20.77
CA LYS A 230 -1.06 -1.09 -20.19
C LYS A 230 -0.60 0.30 -19.71
N ILE A 231 0.57 0.38 -19.09
CA ILE A 231 1.18 1.65 -18.68
C ILE A 231 1.45 2.54 -19.91
N PHE A 232 2.10 2.00 -20.93
CA PHE A 232 2.41 2.75 -22.16
C PHE A 232 1.14 3.19 -22.89
N ASN A 233 0.08 2.38 -22.89
CA ASN A 233 -1.19 2.75 -23.53
C ASN A 233 -1.86 3.98 -22.88
N VAL A 234 -1.53 4.31 -21.64
CA VAL A 234 -2.07 5.45 -20.89
C VAL A 234 -1.09 6.62 -20.87
N LEU A 235 0.18 6.34 -20.57
CA LEU A 235 1.18 7.38 -20.34
C LEU A 235 2.04 7.70 -21.58
N GLY A 236 1.91 6.92 -22.65
CA GLY A 236 2.81 6.95 -23.80
C GLY A 236 4.08 6.11 -23.56
N ASN A 237 4.83 5.87 -24.63
CA ASN A 237 6.10 5.14 -24.55
C ASN A 237 7.19 6.04 -23.94
N LEU A 238 8.20 5.38 -23.40
CA LEU A 238 9.47 6.02 -23.03
C LEU A 238 10.14 6.63 -24.26
N SER A 239 10.75 7.79 -24.09
CA SER A 239 11.66 8.35 -25.09
C SER A 239 12.88 7.47 -25.27
N GLU A 240 13.63 7.64 -26.34
CA GLU A 240 14.84 6.86 -26.61
C GLU A 240 15.88 7.00 -25.49
N ASN A 241 16.04 8.21 -24.93
CA ASN A 241 16.96 8.46 -23.82
C ASN A 241 16.54 7.73 -22.55
N GLU A 242 15.26 7.75 -22.21
CA GLU A 242 14.71 7.03 -21.04
C GLU A 242 14.86 5.51 -21.24
N TRP A 243 14.58 5.01 -22.45
CA TRP A 243 14.76 3.60 -22.76
C TRP A 243 16.22 3.15 -22.67
N ASN A 244 17.17 3.98 -23.11
CA ASN A 244 18.58 3.72 -22.93
C ASN A 244 19.00 3.71 -21.45
N SER A 245 18.43 4.59 -20.64
CA SER A 245 18.62 4.56 -19.17
C SER A 245 18.11 3.27 -18.55
N VAL A 246 16.91 2.80 -18.96
CA VAL A 246 16.37 1.50 -18.52
C VAL A 246 17.32 0.37 -18.87
N LYS A 247 17.77 0.29 -20.12
CA LYS A 247 18.70 -0.75 -20.58
C LYS A 247 20.01 -0.77 -19.79
N ALA A 248 20.51 0.39 -19.39
CA ALA A 248 21.75 0.51 -18.62
C ALA A 248 21.61 0.06 -17.16
N ARG A 249 20.40 0.12 -16.59
CA ARG A 249 20.14 -0.13 -15.15
C ARG A 249 19.43 -1.46 -14.88
N THR A 250 18.93 -2.14 -15.88
CA THR A 250 18.21 -3.41 -15.72
C THR A 250 19.13 -4.60 -15.47
N THR A 251 18.63 -5.59 -14.71
CA THR A 251 19.26 -6.92 -14.58
C THR A 251 18.78 -7.91 -15.64
N ASN A 252 17.73 -7.58 -16.36
CA ASN A 252 17.19 -8.44 -17.41
C ASN A 252 17.94 -8.23 -18.73
N ALA A 253 18.87 -9.13 -19.05
CA ALA A 253 19.66 -9.09 -20.28
C ALA A 253 18.81 -9.10 -21.57
N ASN A 254 17.55 -9.56 -21.49
CA ASN A 254 16.66 -9.65 -22.65
C ASN A 254 15.74 -8.42 -22.79
N ILE A 255 15.76 -7.45 -21.89
CA ILE A 255 14.86 -6.30 -21.93
C ILE A 255 15.00 -5.51 -23.25
N GLY A 256 16.21 -5.38 -23.78
CA GLY A 256 16.47 -4.69 -25.03
C GLY A 256 15.93 -5.39 -26.29
N ARG A 257 15.53 -6.67 -26.17
CA ARG A 257 14.92 -7.46 -27.25
C ARG A 257 13.40 -7.39 -27.29
N ILE A 258 12.80 -6.86 -26.21
CA ILE A 258 11.34 -6.74 -26.12
C ILE A 258 10.91 -5.55 -27.00
N VAL A 259 10.02 -5.84 -27.94
CA VAL A 259 9.42 -4.81 -28.79
C VAL A 259 8.07 -4.45 -28.21
N PHE A 260 7.91 -3.19 -27.84
CA PHE A 260 6.64 -2.65 -27.36
C PHE A 260 5.89 -1.98 -28.50
N ASN A 261 4.56 -2.05 -28.45
CA ASN A 261 3.72 -1.27 -29.37
C ASN A 261 3.94 0.24 -29.13
N LYS A 262 3.74 1.03 -30.18
CA LYS A 262 3.76 2.50 -30.05
C LYS A 262 2.42 3.00 -29.54
N TYR A 263 2.45 3.77 -28.48
CA TYR A 263 1.28 4.36 -27.86
C TYR A 263 1.47 5.87 -27.68
N GLU A 264 0.44 6.61 -27.95
CA GLU A 264 0.35 8.02 -27.61
C GLU A 264 -0.13 8.20 -26.16
N ARG A 265 0.22 9.32 -25.54
CA ARG A 265 -0.20 9.65 -24.19
C ARG A 265 -1.69 10.00 -24.17
N LYS A 266 -2.48 9.35 -23.32
CA LYS A 266 -3.94 9.49 -23.23
C LYS A 266 -4.44 9.88 -21.83
N ILE A 267 -3.55 10.02 -20.87
CA ILE A 267 -3.95 10.27 -19.47
C ILE A 267 -4.79 11.52 -19.31
N ASP A 268 -4.50 12.58 -20.05
CA ASP A 268 -5.26 13.83 -20.00
C ASP A 268 -6.70 13.63 -20.51
N ASP A 269 -6.89 12.90 -21.61
CA ASP A 269 -8.21 12.59 -22.16
C ASP A 269 -9.03 11.67 -21.25
N MET A 270 -8.38 10.72 -20.55
CA MET A 270 -9.06 9.78 -19.67
C MET A 270 -9.71 10.46 -18.46
N PHE A 271 -9.16 11.57 -17.99
CA PHE A 271 -9.65 12.29 -16.81
C PHE A 271 -10.36 13.60 -17.18
N LYS A 272 -10.39 13.95 -18.47
CA LYS A 272 -11.09 15.13 -18.97
C LYS A 272 -12.59 15.04 -18.68
N ASN A 273 -13.14 16.10 -18.14
CA ASN A 273 -14.57 16.20 -17.76
C ASN A 273 -15.02 15.15 -16.70
N ASN A 274 -14.12 14.64 -15.89
CA ASN A 274 -14.49 13.79 -14.75
C ASN A 274 -14.79 14.69 -13.54
N ASP A 275 -16.00 14.58 -12.98
CA ASP A 275 -16.50 15.37 -11.86
C ASP A 275 -15.86 15.02 -10.50
N ARG A 276 -15.15 13.90 -10.44
CA ARG A 276 -14.51 13.41 -9.22
C ARG A 276 -13.05 13.86 -9.03
N ILE A 277 -12.47 14.48 -10.06
CA ILE A 277 -11.10 15.03 -10.00
C ILE A 277 -11.00 16.28 -10.83
N ASP A 278 -10.42 17.33 -10.28
CA ASP A 278 -10.16 18.58 -10.98
C ASP A 278 -8.79 18.58 -11.70
N ASN A 279 -8.49 19.67 -12.41
CA ASN A 279 -7.22 19.81 -13.12
C ASN A 279 -5.99 19.74 -12.19
N LYS A 280 -6.10 20.21 -10.93
CA LYS A 280 -5.02 20.12 -9.94
C LYS A 280 -4.80 18.67 -9.51
N GLY A 281 -5.88 17.91 -9.34
CA GLY A 281 -5.79 16.48 -9.04
C GLY A 281 -5.19 15.68 -10.19
N VAL A 282 -5.54 15.98 -11.44
CA VAL A 282 -4.93 15.36 -12.62
C VAL A 282 -3.44 15.72 -12.73
N ASP A 283 -3.05 16.93 -12.39
CA ASP A 283 -1.64 17.34 -12.35
C ASP A 283 -0.86 16.54 -11.29
N LEU A 284 -1.41 16.39 -10.08
CA LEU A 284 -0.81 15.53 -9.04
C LEU A 284 -0.71 14.08 -9.49
N LEU A 285 -1.78 13.53 -10.08
CA LEU A 285 -1.79 12.16 -10.61
C LEU A 285 -0.65 11.95 -11.62
N LYS A 286 -0.45 12.88 -12.55
CA LYS A 286 0.64 12.83 -13.54
C LYS A 286 2.02 12.86 -12.88
N LYS A 287 2.21 13.68 -11.85
CA LYS A 287 3.46 13.75 -11.07
C LYS A 287 3.74 12.48 -10.28
N MET A 288 2.69 11.78 -9.80
CA MET A 288 2.82 10.48 -9.13
C MET A 288 3.12 9.35 -10.11
N LEU A 289 2.55 9.41 -11.32
CA LEU A 289 2.72 8.42 -12.39
C LEU A 289 3.84 8.81 -13.37
N GLU A 290 4.81 9.61 -12.93
CA GLU A 290 6.02 9.86 -13.70
C GLU A 290 6.84 8.57 -13.81
N MET A 291 7.16 8.16 -15.06
CA MET A 291 7.85 6.91 -15.32
C MET A 291 9.32 6.96 -14.87
N ASP A 292 9.94 8.12 -14.98
CA ASP A 292 11.28 8.35 -14.45
C ASP A 292 11.22 8.54 -12.92
N GLU A 293 11.73 7.56 -12.18
CA GLU A 293 11.77 7.59 -10.71
C GLU A 293 12.39 8.89 -10.17
N GLU A 294 13.44 9.41 -10.82
CA GLU A 294 14.13 10.61 -10.35
C GLU A 294 13.23 11.85 -10.43
N LYS A 295 12.37 11.94 -11.45
CA LYS A 295 11.42 13.05 -11.65
C LYS A 295 10.12 12.88 -10.87
N ARG A 296 9.78 11.64 -10.49
CA ARG A 296 8.54 11.35 -9.76
C ARG A 296 8.52 12.12 -8.44
N ILE A 297 7.35 12.69 -8.10
CA ILE A 297 7.15 13.47 -6.86
C ILE A 297 7.39 12.60 -5.63
N SER A 298 7.93 13.18 -4.55
CA SER A 298 8.02 12.51 -3.24
C SER A 298 6.70 12.63 -2.46
N ALA A 299 6.50 11.80 -1.43
CA ALA A 299 5.31 11.89 -0.57
C ALA A 299 5.17 13.27 0.09
N GLU A 300 6.26 13.82 0.59
CA GLU A 300 6.32 15.13 1.22
C GLU A 300 5.89 16.24 0.27
N LYS A 301 6.49 16.30 -0.93
CA LYS A 301 6.10 17.28 -1.95
C LYS A 301 4.68 17.08 -2.46
N ALA A 302 4.19 15.84 -2.50
CA ALA A 302 2.81 15.54 -2.88
C ALA A 302 1.80 16.09 -1.87
N LEU A 303 2.10 16.03 -0.56
CA LEU A 303 1.28 16.64 0.50
C LEU A 303 1.21 18.16 0.39
N GLU A 304 2.26 18.80 -0.14
CA GLU A 304 2.31 20.26 -0.36
C GLU A 304 1.61 20.71 -1.65
N HIS A 305 1.10 19.75 -2.44
CA HIS A 305 0.51 20.04 -3.75
C HIS A 305 -0.77 20.86 -3.61
N GLU A 306 -1.01 21.76 -4.60
CA GLU A 306 -2.16 22.67 -4.61
C GLU A 306 -3.52 21.95 -4.60
N TRP A 307 -3.57 20.68 -4.99
CA TRP A 307 -4.79 19.87 -4.93
C TRP A 307 -5.33 19.71 -3.52
N PHE A 308 -4.44 19.74 -2.52
CA PHE A 308 -4.81 19.67 -1.11
C PHE A 308 -4.97 21.04 -0.44
N LYS A 309 -4.74 22.14 -1.18
CA LYS A 309 -4.89 23.50 -0.68
C LYS A 309 -6.21 24.07 -1.16
N GLU A 310 -7.19 24.18 -0.28
CA GLU A 310 -8.39 24.95 -0.49
C GLU A 310 -8.42 26.15 0.46
N GLU A 311 -9.21 27.19 0.12
CA GLU A 311 -9.32 28.39 0.94
C GLU A 311 -9.92 28.05 2.32
N GLY A 312 -9.13 28.23 3.38
CA GLY A 312 -9.53 28.07 4.79
C GLY A 312 -8.48 27.38 5.63
N ASP A 313 -8.20 27.96 6.81
CA ASP A 313 -7.11 27.57 7.72
C ASP A 313 -7.19 26.12 8.29
N ASP A 314 -8.28 25.38 8.07
CA ASP A 314 -8.52 24.06 8.67
C ASP A 314 -8.75 22.93 7.64
N TYR A 315 -8.49 23.16 6.35
CA TYR A 315 -8.79 22.15 5.33
C TYR A 315 -7.98 20.87 5.49
N ASP A 316 -6.71 20.98 5.88
CA ASP A 316 -5.85 19.82 6.19
C ASP A 316 -6.43 18.94 7.29
N LYS A 317 -7.12 19.52 8.28
CA LYS A 317 -7.80 18.75 9.35
C LYS A 317 -9.02 18.00 8.81
N LYS A 318 -9.77 18.60 7.88
CA LYS A 318 -10.93 17.95 7.25
C LYS A 318 -10.53 16.74 6.43
N LEU A 319 -9.37 16.79 5.73
CA LEU A 319 -8.87 15.68 4.93
C LEU A 319 -8.40 14.47 5.75
N ARG A 320 -8.32 14.58 7.07
CA ARG A 320 -7.90 13.46 7.94
C ARG A 320 -9.02 12.48 8.24
N ILE A 321 -10.23 12.74 7.79
CA ILE A 321 -11.40 11.90 8.03
C ILE A 321 -12.24 11.86 6.74
N ILE A 322 -12.60 10.65 6.30
CA ILE A 322 -13.53 10.45 5.18
C ILE A 322 -14.96 10.67 5.66
N ASP A 323 -15.81 11.14 4.78
CA ASP A 323 -17.25 11.16 5.03
C ASP A 323 -17.80 9.72 5.03
N MET A 324 -18.04 9.19 6.24
CA MET A 324 -18.55 7.83 6.44
C MET A 324 -20.04 7.69 6.14
N GLU A 325 -20.82 8.76 6.07
CA GLU A 325 -22.23 8.66 5.66
C GLU A 325 -22.37 8.15 4.24
N GLU A 326 -21.48 8.57 3.35
CA GLU A 326 -21.42 8.10 1.97
C GLU A 326 -21.21 6.58 1.89
N ILE A 327 -20.27 6.04 2.68
CA ILE A 327 -19.96 4.61 2.74
C ILE A 327 -21.11 3.83 3.37
N ASN A 328 -21.64 4.30 4.48
CA ASN A 328 -22.72 3.62 5.22
C ASN A 328 -24.01 3.52 4.39
N ARG A 329 -24.36 4.54 3.59
CA ARG A 329 -25.51 4.46 2.66
C ARG A 329 -25.36 3.31 1.67
N THR A 330 -24.15 3.11 1.13
CA THR A 330 -23.88 2.01 0.18
C THR A 330 -23.90 0.64 0.86
N CYS A 331 -23.39 0.54 2.10
CA CYS A 331 -23.36 -0.72 2.85
C CYS A 331 -24.75 -1.16 3.32
N ASN A 332 -25.65 -0.22 3.64
CA ASN A 332 -27.00 -0.49 4.14
C ASN A 332 -28.03 -0.71 3.01
N ALA A 333 -27.70 -0.35 1.78
CA ALA A 333 -28.59 -0.52 0.61
C ALA A 333 -28.52 -1.93 -0.03
N LYS A 334 -27.73 -2.83 0.54
CA LYS A 334 -27.54 -4.22 0.11
C LYS A 334 -27.85 -5.19 1.23
#